data_5e2e6daabf6edbeeae09346dd62b3e4a
#
_entry.id   5e2e6daabf6edbeeae09346dd62b3e4a
#
_cell.length_a   1.000
_cell.length_b   1.000
_cell.length_c   1.000
_cell.angle_alpha   90.00
_cell.angle_beta   90.00
_cell.angle_gamma   90.00
#
_symmetry.space_group_name_H-M   'P 1'
#
loop_
_entity.id
_entity.type
_entity.pdbx_description
1 polymer ?
#
loop_
_entity_poly.entity_id
_entity_poly.type
_entity_poly.pdbx_seq_one_letter_code
_entity_poly.pdbx_strand_id
1 'polypeptide(L)'
;LVTFMTRQENGKKLGFVGKGGLMGKAAKGCDPDYAKTLVQATEKTWELNEWEIAEEICYKDLVNTIAEHFAANGSDMADLTDSDYMEKIVRPILEQAIRDLVIRLVFFGDKEAAGTLKDGVSADYFTLINGIWKQLFEGVTAGKTARVNIEANTKTTVAAQYEAMRAPGAATGVLNNLIINTPMKLRTMADRVFIVTQAFADMLALDIQGNNKGSEL
;
A
#
# COMPACT_ATOMS: atom_id res chain seq x y z
N LEU A 1 -5.50 -0.45 -5.74
CA LEU A 1 -5.48 -1.27 -6.95
C LEU A 1 -4.05 -1.27 -7.49
N VAL A 2 -3.39 -2.42 -7.50
CA VAL A 2 -2.03 -2.56 -8.06
C VAL A 2 -2.17 -2.98 -9.51
N THR A 3 -1.60 -2.20 -10.41
CA THR A 3 -1.61 -2.52 -11.84
C THR A 3 -0.24 -3.06 -12.24
N PHE A 4 -0.21 -4.26 -12.80
CA PHE A 4 1.00 -4.86 -13.33
C PHE A 4 1.21 -4.43 -14.77
N MET A 5 2.35 -3.83 -15.07
CA MET A 5 2.76 -3.48 -16.41
C MET A 5 3.80 -4.49 -16.89
N THR A 6 3.54 -5.13 -18.03
CA THR A 6 4.47 -6.06 -18.66
C THR A 6 5.36 -5.34 -19.67
N ARG A 7 6.57 -5.87 -19.92
CA ARG A 7 7.51 -5.40 -20.95
C ARG A 7 7.99 -3.95 -20.76
N GLN A 8 8.26 -3.55 -19.51
CA GLN A 8 8.93 -2.29 -19.26
C GLN A 8 10.45 -2.46 -19.40
N GLU A 9 11.10 -1.45 -19.98
CA GLU A 9 12.56 -1.41 -20.12
C GLU A 9 13.15 -0.52 -19.03
N ASN A 10 14.29 -0.93 -18.47
CA ASN A 10 15.01 -0.13 -17.49
C ASN A 10 15.47 1.19 -18.13
N GLY A 11 15.33 2.28 -17.41
CA GLY A 11 15.70 3.60 -17.91
C GLY A 11 14.66 4.26 -18.83
N LYS A 12 13.53 3.60 -19.14
CA LYS A 12 12.48 4.21 -19.95
C LYS A 12 11.84 5.38 -19.20
N LYS A 13 11.72 6.51 -19.88
CA LYS A 13 11.13 7.72 -19.32
C LYS A 13 9.62 7.75 -19.52
N LEU A 14 8.90 8.05 -18.46
CA LEU A 14 7.48 8.39 -18.47
C LEU A 14 7.37 9.90 -18.38
N GLY A 15 6.85 10.52 -19.45
CA GLY A 15 6.57 11.94 -19.47
C GLY A 15 5.15 12.27 -19.04
N PHE A 16 5.00 13.19 -18.11
CA PHE A 16 3.73 13.78 -17.76
C PHE A 16 3.72 15.23 -18.25
N VAL A 17 2.76 15.55 -19.10
CA VAL A 17 2.57 16.92 -19.59
C VAL A 17 1.39 17.54 -18.86
N GLY A 18 1.67 18.60 -18.14
CA GLY A 18 0.67 19.37 -17.41
C GLY A 18 0.61 20.81 -17.89
N LYS A 19 -0.54 21.45 -17.69
CA LYS A 19 -0.70 22.89 -17.91
C LYS A 19 -0.11 23.65 -16.73
N GLY A 20 0.91 24.47 -16.99
CA GLY A 20 1.46 25.40 -16.02
C GLY A 20 0.93 26.82 -16.25
N GLY A 21 0.44 27.49 -15.19
CA GLY A 21 0.05 28.88 -15.21
C GLY A 21 -1.41 29.17 -15.64
N LEU A 22 -1.77 30.43 -15.56
CA LEU A 22 -3.08 30.94 -15.93
C LEU A 22 -3.12 31.28 -17.42
N MET A 23 -4.15 30.85 -18.11
CA MET A 23 -4.42 31.17 -19.50
C MET A 23 -5.64 32.09 -19.61
N GLY A 24 -5.53 33.04 -20.48
CA GLY A 24 -6.60 34.00 -20.77
C GLY A 24 -6.51 35.22 -19.89
N LYS A 25 -6.54 36.38 -20.53
CA LYS A 25 -6.63 37.67 -19.93
C LYS A 25 -7.54 38.55 -20.79
N ALA A 26 -7.99 39.69 -20.26
CA ALA A 26 -8.80 40.61 -21.00
C ALA A 26 -8.09 41.06 -22.28
N ALA A 27 -8.82 41.14 -23.38
CA ALA A 27 -8.30 41.58 -24.68
C ALA A 27 -7.86 43.04 -24.61
N LYS A 28 -6.68 43.35 -25.13
CA LYS A 28 -6.15 44.71 -25.26
C LYS A 28 -6.31 45.28 -26.70
N GLY A 29 -7.42 44.99 -27.35
CA GLY A 29 -7.63 45.46 -28.73
C GLY A 29 -6.69 44.83 -29.75
N CYS A 30 -6.09 45.64 -30.64
CA CYS A 30 -5.26 45.18 -31.76
C CYS A 30 -3.83 44.83 -31.36
N ASP A 31 -3.42 45.01 -30.12
CA ASP A 31 -2.07 44.70 -29.66
C ASP A 31 -2.13 43.59 -28.60
N PRO A 32 -2.16 42.30 -29.03
CA PRO A 32 -2.26 41.17 -28.12
C PRO A 32 -0.93 40.95 -27.38
N ASP A 33 -1.00 41.00 -26.07
CA ASP A 33 0.13 40.69 -25.19
C ASP A 33 0.23 39.16 -25.00
N TYR A 34 1.21 38.54 -25.68
CA TYR A 34 1.41 37.10 -25.66
C TYR A 34 2.04 36.66 -24.35
N ALA A 35 1.29 35.89 -23.55
CA ALA A 35 1.87 35.16 -22.40
C ALA A 35 2.42 33.82 -22.85
N LYS A 36 3.67 33.52 -22.48
CA LYS A 36 4.23 32.17 -22.68
C LYS A 36 3.42 31.17 -21.87
N THR A 37 2.72 30.27 -22.55
CA THR A 37 2.09 29.12 -21.89
C THR A 37 3.19 28.19 -21.43
N LEU A 38 3.36 28.05 -20.13
CA LEU A 38 4.27 27.07 -19.56
C LEU A 38 3.60 25.70 -19.67
N VAL A 39 4.06 24.90 -20.61
CA VAL A 39 3.83 23.47 -20.60
C VAL A 39 4.82 22.88 -19.59
N GLN A 40 4.29 22.38 -18.50
CA GLN A 40 5.10 21.74 -17.47
C GLN A 40 5.23 20.26 -17.82
N ALA A 41 6.40 19.86 -18.30
CA ALA A 41 6.74 18.47 -18.52
C ALA A 41 7.50 17.96 -17.30
N THR A 42 7.00 16.89 -16.69
CA THR A 42 7.68 16.15 -15.61
C THR A 42 8.02 14.77 -16.16
N GLU A 43 9.26 14.36 -16.01
CA GLU A 43 9.72 13.03 -16.42
C GLU A 43 9.98 12.18 -15.17
N LYS A 44 9.56 10.93 -15.21
CA LYS A 44 9.96 9.88 -14.27
C LYS A 44 10.63 8.77 -15.05
N THR A 45 11.74 8.30 -14.55
CA THR A 45 12.48 7.17 -15.13
C THR A 45 12.06 5.89 -14.40
N TRP A 46 11.83 4.82 -15.15
CA TRP A 46 11.63 3.50 -14.59
C TRP A 46 12.96 2.95 -14.09
N GLU A 47 13.01 2.56 -12.84
CA GLU A 47 14.09 1.78 -12.25
C GLU A 47 13.58 0.35 -12.03
N LEU A 48 14.12 -0.59 -12.78
CA LEU A 48 13.84 -2.00 -12.62
C LEU A 48 14.91 -2.60 -11.70
N ASN A 49 14.49 -3.33 -10.70
CA ASN A 49 15.36 -4.08 -9.82
C ASN A 49 15.11 -5.57 -10.02
N GLU A 50 16.18 -6.34 -10.04
CA GLU A 50 16.13 -7.79 -10.11
C GLU A 50 15.89 -8.34 -8.71
N TRP A 51 15.11 -9.37 -8.61
CA TRP A 51 14.83 -10.08 -7.36
C TRP A 51 14.85 -11.57 -7.60
N GLU A 52 15.23 -12.32 -6.58
CA GLU A 52 15.27 -13.78 -6.61
C GLU A 52 14.51 -14.36 -5.43
N ILE A 53 13.94 -15.53 -5.61
CA ILE A 53 13.46 -16.38 -4.54
C ILE A 53 14.35 -17.63 -4.59
N ALA A 54 15.23 -17.76 -3.61
CA ALA A 54 16.06 -18.93 -3.42
C ALA A 54 15.54 -19.65 -2.17
N GLU A 55 14.81 -20.74 -2.38
CA GLU A 55 14.29 -21.60 -1.31
C GLU A 55 14.87 -22.99 -1.45
N GLU A 56 15.51 -23.48 -0.40
CA GLU A 56 15.95 -24.86 -0.29
C GLU A 56 14.94 -25.61 0.57
N ILE A 57 14.26 -26.59 -0.02
CA ILE A 57 13.30 -27.43 0.69
C ILE A 57 13.97 -28.74 1.03
N CYS A 58 14.17 -29.01 2.32
CA CYS A 58 14.69 -30.30 2.77
C CYS A 58 13.59 -31.36 2.65
N TYR A 59 13.83 -32.35 1.79
CA TYR A 59 12.86 -33.44 1.55
C TYR A 59 12.48 -34.18 2.82
N LYS A 60 13.40 -34.33 3.77
CA LYS A 60 13.13 -35.01 5.06
C LYS A 60 12.13 -34.28 5.93
N ASP A 61 12.11 -32.93 5.87
CA ASP A 61 11.18 -32.12 6.65
C ASP A 61 9.78 -32.16 6.02
N LEU A 62 9.72 -32.42 4.72
CA LEU A 62 8.46 -32.51 3.99
C LEU A 62 7.77 -33.88 4.14
N VAL A 63 8.52 -34.98 4.27
CA VAL A 63 7.97 -36.34 4.29
C VAL A 63 6.90 -36.51 5.37
N ASN A 64 7.12 -35.97 6.56
CA ASN A 64 6.15 -36.08 7.65
C ASN A 64 4.89 -35.22 7.41
N THR A 65 5.06 -34.02 6.88
CA THR A 65 3.96 -33.10 6.61
C THR A 65 3.13 -33.54 5.39
N ILE A 66 3.80 -34.07 4.38
CA ILE A 66 3.15 -34.59 3.17
C ILE A 66 2.43 -35.88 3.46
N ALA A 67 3.04 -36.80 4.22
CA ALA A 67 2.40 -38.03 4.63
C ALA A 67 1.12 -37.76 5.42
N GLU A 68 1.13 -36.82 6.31
CA GLU A 68 -0.04 -36.38 7.10
C GLU A 68 -1.15 -35.78 6.23
N HIS A 69 -0.76 -34.93 5.27
CA HIS A 69 -1.71 -34.31 4.33
C HIS A 69 -2.36 -35.33 3.39
N PHE A 70 -1.60 -36.30 2.91
CA PHE A 70 -2.12 -37.36 2.03
C PHE A 70 -2.94 -38.38 2.80
N ALA A 71 -2.54 -38.75 4.01
CA ALA A 71 -3.35 -39.61 4.88
C ALA A 71 -4.71 -38.98 5.20
N ALA A 72 -4.76 -37.66 5.43
CA ALA A 72 -6.00 -36.92 5.65
C ALA A 72 -6.90 -36.86 4.41
N ASN A 73 -6.33 -36.89 3.20
CA ASN A 73 -7.07 -36.83 1.93
C ASN A 73 -7.31 -38.20 1.28
N GLY A 74 -6.91 -39.30 1.90
CA GLY A 74 -7.13 -40.66 1.42
C GLY A 74 -6.34 -41.07 0.16
N SER A 75 -5.27 -40.32 -0.17
CA SER A 75 -4.37 -40.64 -1.30
C SER A 75 -3.10 -41.31 -0.80
N ASP A 76 -2.60 -42.28 -1.57
CA ASP A 76 -1.34 -42.97 -1.24
C ASP A 76 -0.14 -42.16 -1.72
N MET A 77 0.89 -42.02 -0.90
CA MET A 77 2.14 -41.32 -1.26
C MET A 77 2.87 -41.96 -2.44
N ALA A 78 2.65 -43.27 -2.68
CA ALA A 78 3.24 -44.01 -3.80
C ALA A 78 2.70 -43.57 -5.19
N ASP A 79 1.56 -42.92 -5.22
CA ASP A 79 0.91 -42.44 -6.45
C ASP A 79 1.35 -41.04 -6.89
N LEU A 80 2.21 -40.39 -6.09
CA LEU A 80 2.73 -39.06 -6.42
C LEU A 80 3.89 -39.14 -7.42
N THR A 81 3.64 -38.62 -8.59
CA THR A 81 4.72 -38.35 -9.55
C THR A 81 5.43 -37.04 -9.16
N ASP A 82 6.70 -36.84 -9.57
CA ASP A 82 7.43 -35.59 -9.35
C ASP A 82 6.69 -34.36 -9.85
N SER A 83 5.93 -34.49 -10.95
CA SER A 83 5.11 -33.42 -11.52
C SER A 83 3.92 -33.06 -10.64
N ASP A 84 3.25 -34.04 -10.06
CA ASP A 84 2.11 -33.82 -9.16
C ASP A 84 2.53 -33.14 -7.86
N TYR A 85 3.70 -33.49 -7.35
CA TYR A 85 4.29 -32.86 -6.19
C TYR A 85 4.55 -31.38 -6.44
N MET A 86 5.17 -31.06 -7.57
CA MET A 86 5.47 -29.69 -7.94
C MET A 86 4.19 -28.86 -8.16
N GLU A 87 3.18 -29.42 -8.80
CA GLU A 87 1.94 -28.67 -9.08
C GLU A 87 1.02 -28.52 -7.87
N LYS A 88 0.88 -29.59 -7.08
CA LYS A 88 -0.14 -29.60 -6.01
C LYS A 88 0.37 -29.03 -4.69
N ILE A 89 1.68 -29.06 -4.45
CA ILE A 89 2.28 -28.65 -3.18
C ILE A 89 3.19 -27.45 -3.34
N VAL A 90 4.21 -27.53 -4.18
CA VAL A 90 5.23 -26.48 -4.29
C VAL A 90 4.66 -25.21 -4.93
N ARG A 91 3.91 -25.34 -6.00
CA ARG A 91 3.35 -24.20 -6.73
C ARG A 91 2.43 -23.30 -5.89
N PRO A 92 1.46 -23.82 -5.11
CA PRO A 92 0.62 -22.98 -4.26
C PRO A 92 1.42 -22.22 -3.19
N ILE A 93 2.44 -22.87 -2.60
CA ILE A 93 3.33 -22.25 -1.61
C ILE A 93 4.12 -21.11 -2.26
N LEU A 94 4.70 -21.36 -3.44
CA LEU A 94 5.45 -20.34 -4.19
C LEU A 94 4.56 -19.18 -4.61
N GLU A 95 3.36 -19.44 -5.10
CA GLU A 95 2.39 -18.39 -5.45
C GLU A 95 2.01 -17.53 -4.24
N GLN A 96 1.84 -18.14 -3.07
CA GLN A 96 1.58 -17.40 -1.84
C GLN A 96 2.80 -16.55 -1.43
N ALA A 97 4.00 -17.12 -1.48
CA ALA A 97 5.24 -16.41 -1.18
C ALA A 97 5.45 -15.19 -2.11
N ILE A 98 5.14 -15.33 -3.40
CA ILE A 98 5.20 -14.22 -4.38
C ILE A 98 4.18 -13.14 -4.02
N ARG A 99 2.95 -13.50 -3.67
CA ARG A 99 1.94 -12.51 -3.25
C ARG A 99 2.37 -11.74 -2.02
N ASP A 100 2.88 -12.44 -1.01
CA ASP A 100 3.35 -11.82 0.22
C ASP A 100 4.57 -10.92 -0.03
N LEU A 101 5.49 -11.34 -0.91
CA LEU A 101 6.61 -10.53 -1.36
C LEU A 101 6.13 -9.23 -2.02
N VAL A 102 5.19 -9.31 -2.97
CA VAL A 102 4.66 -8.14 -3.68
C VAL A 102 4.00 -7.18 -2.70
N ILE A 103 3.17 -7.67 -1.79
CA ILE A 103 2.50 -6.83 -0.79
C ILE A 103 3.55 -6.16 0.12
N ARG A 104 4.51 -6.95 0.62
CA ARG A 104 5.57 -6.45 1.49
C ARG A 104 6.38 -5.34 0.82
N LEU A 105 6.82 -5.54 -0.41
CA LEU A 105 7.63 -4.57 -1.13
C LEU A 105 6.84 -3.32 -1.54
N VAL A 106 5.61 -3.51 -2.04
CA VAL A 106 4.77 -2.37 -2.48
C VAL A 106 4.42 -1.45 -1.31
N PHE A 107 4.11 -1.99 -0.16
CA PHE A 107 3.71 -1.17 0.99
C PHE A 107 4.87 -0.77 1.88
N PHE A 108 5.78 -1.68 2.19
CA PHE A 108 6.79 -1.52 3.24
C PHE A 108 8.23 -1.48 2.73
N GLY A 109 8.45 -1.53 1.42
CA GLY A 109 9.80 -1.45 0.87
C GLY A 109 10.51 -0.15 1.27
N ASP A 110 11.79 -0.25 1.61
CA ASP A 110 12.67 0.87 1.93
C ASP A 110 14.11 0.54 1.52
N LYS A 111 14.59 1.15 0.45
CA LYS A 111 15.96 0.96 -0.06
C LYS A 111 17.07 1.33 0.95
N GLU A 112 16.73 2.13 1.93
CA GLU A 112 17.66 2.59 2.98
C GLU A 112 17.60 1.74 4.26
N ALA A 113 16.67 0.76 4.32
CA ALA A 113 16.58 -0.12 5.47
C ALA A 113 17.87 -0.93 5.63
N ALA A 114 18.38 -1.04 6.84
CA ALA A 114 19.59 -1.77 7.15
C ALA A 114 19.51 -2.48 8.49
N GLY A 115 20.25 -3.57 8.61
CA GLY A 115 20.35 -4.34 9.85
C GLY A 115 19.19 -5.30 10.06
N THR A 116 18.87 -5.54 11.33
CA THR A 116 17.80 -6.47 11.74
C THR A 116 16.62 -5.67 12.28
N LEU A 117 15.45 -5.94 11.75
CA LEU A 117 14.21 -5.34 12.22
C LEU A 117 13.77 -5.96 13.55
N LYS A 118 12.78 -5.35 14.19
CA LYS A 118 12.10 -5.93 15.33
C LYS A 118 11.63 -7.34 14.95
N ASP A 119 11.76 -8.29 15.84
CA ASP A 119 11.44 -9.70 15.62
C ASP A 119 12.50 -10.52 14.81
N GLY A 120 13.70 -9.98 14.61
CA GLY A 120 14.84 -10.73 14.06
C GLY A 120 14.84 -10.85 12.53
N VAL A 121 13.93 -10.18 11.83
CA VAL A 121 13.86 -10.22 10.36
C VAL A 121 14.94 -9.32 9.75
N SER A 122 15.69 -9.83 8.75
CA SER A 122 16.65 -9.01 8.01
C SER A 122 15.96 -7.90 7.24
N ALA A 123 16.53 -6.69 7.27
CA ALA A 123 16.08 -5.58 6.47
C ALA A 123 16.20 -5.83 4.96
N ASP A 124 17.08 -6.75 4.53
CA ASP A 124 17.29 -7.08 3.11
C ASP A 124 16.01 -7.50 2.37
N TYR A 125 15.07 -8.09 3.10
CA TYR A 125 13.77 -8.45 2.53
C TYR A 125 12.90 -7.24 2.13
N PHE A 126 13.31 -6.01 2.45
CA PHE A 126 12.56 -4.77 2.19
C PHE A 126 13.31 -3.78 1.30
N THR A 127 14.59 -4.03 0.97
CA THR A 127 15.47 -3.04 0.33
C THR A 127 15.33 -2.91 -1.18
N LEU A 128 14.48 -3.72 -1.82
CA LEU A 128 14.39 -3.78 -3.28
C LEU A 128 13.85 -2.48 -3.91
N ILE A 129 12.80 -1.92 -3.34
CA ILE A 129 12.15 -0.69 -3.82
C ILE A 129 11.71 0.19 -2.65
N ASN A 130 11.49 1.48 -2.90
CA ASN A 130 10.79 2.35 -1.95
C ASN A 130 9.28 2.15 -2.09
N GLY A 131 8.67 1.56 -1.09
CA GLY A 131 7.25 1.28 -1.02
C GLY A 131 6.39 2.54 -0.79
N ILE A 132 5.08 2.35 -0.78
CA ILE A 132 4.10 3.43 -0.65
C ILE A 132 4.31 4.23 0.65
N TRP A 133 4.52 3.56 1.78
CA TRP A 133 4.70 4.24 3.06
C TRP A 133 5.96 5.10 3.09
N LYS A 134 7.09 4.60 2.59
CA LYS A 134 8.34 5.38 2.48
C LYS A 134 8.12 6.63 1.65
N GLN A 135 7.53 6.51 0.47
CA GLN A 135 7.25 7.63 -0.42
C GLN A 135 6.27 8.64 0.18
N LEU A 136 5.26 8.20 0.94
CA LEU A 136 4.34 9.08 1.65
C LEU A 136 5.06 9.88 2.74
N PHE A 137 5.89 9.24 3.55
CA PHE A 137 6.66 9.92 4.60
C PHE A 137 7.68 10.92 4.03
N GLU A 138 8.38 10.56 2.97
CA GLU A 138 9.26 11.47 2.23
C GLU A 138 8.47 12.65 1.64
N GLY A 139 7.29 12.38 1.10
CA GLY A 139 6.38 13.40 0.59
C GLY A 139 5.91 14.38 1.67
N VAL A 140 5.65 13.90 2.89
CA VAL A 140 5.32 14.75 4.04
C VAL A 140 6.51 15.63 4.42
N THR A 141 7.71 15.05 4.50
CA THR A 141 8.95 15.77 4.82
C THR A 141 9.27 16.84 3.76
N ALA A 142 9.02 16.53 2.49
CA ALA A 142 9.20 17.47 1.38
C ALA A 142 8.04 18.48 1.22
N GLY A 143 7.03 18.47 2.07
CA GLY A 143 5.86 19.36 1.98
C GLY A 143 4.94 19.09 0.79
N LYS A 144 5.08 17.94 0.12
CA LYS A 144 4.26 17.54 -1.03
C LYS A 144 3.01 16.75 -0.65
N THR A 145 3.02 16.12 0.52
CA THR A 145 1.92 15.32 1.04
C THR A 145 1.43 15.95 2.34
N ALA A 146 0.14 16.23 2.42
CA ALA A 146 -0.47 16.75 3.63
C ALA A 146 -0.52 15.68 4.72
N ARG A 147 -0.19 16.06 5.96
CA ARG A 147 -0.32 15.22 7.14
C ARG A 147 -1.33 15.83 8.10
N VAL A 148 -2.26 15.02 8.56
CA VAL A 148 -3.16 15.37 9.65
C VAL A 148 -2.60 14.75 10.94
N ASN A 149 -2.27 15.58 11.92
CA ASN A 149 -1.87 15.09 13.23
C ASN A 149 -3.12 14.69 14.01
N ILE A 150 -3.11 13.48 14.52
CA ILE A 150 -4.08 13.00 15.50
C ILE A 150 -3.41 13.17 16.88
N GLU A 151 -4.17 13.67 17.85
CA GLU A 151 -3.65 13.77 19.22
C GLU A 151 -3.13 12.42 19.70
N ALA A 152 -1.94 12.43 20.30
CA ALA A 152 -1.35 11.21 20.81
C ALA A 152 -2.23 10.62 21.91
N ASN A 153 -2.50 9.33 21.79
CA ASN A 153 -3.19 8.61 22.83
C ASN A 153 -2.27 8.50 24.06
N THR A 154 -2.64 9.11 25.16
CA THR A 154 -1.85 9.16 26.40
C THR A 154 -1.87 7.84 27.19
N LYS A 155 -2.61 6.85 26.72
CA LYS A 155 -2.70 5.55 27.40
C LYS A 155 -1.42 4.73 27.22
N THR A 156 -1.00 4.07 28.29
CA THR A 156 0.28 3.38 28.37
C THR A 156 0.23 1.91 27.90
N THR A 157 -0.95 1.31 27.89
CA THR A 157 -1.13 -0.08 27.48
C THR A 157 -1.87 -0.18 26.14
N VAL A 158 -1.54 -1.20 25.35
CA VAL A 158 -2.23 -1.45 24.06
C VAL A 158 -3.74 -1.60 24.22
N ALA A 159 -4.20 -2.31 25.25
CA ALA A 159 -5.62 -2.48 25.54
C ALA A 159 -6.30 -1.13 25.84
N ALA A 160 -5.70 -0.28 26.68
CA ALA A 160 -6.26 1.01 26.99
C ALA A 160 -6.20 2.00 25.78
N GLN A 161 -5.18 1.88 24.93
CA GLN A 161 -5.12 2.63 23.67
C GLN A 161 -6.26 2.20 22.73
N TYR A 162 -6.50 0.91 22.63
CA TYR A 162 -7.57 0.36 21.82
C TYR A 162 -8.95 0.81 22.32
N GLU A 163 -9.19 0.77 23.64
CA GLU A 163 -10.42 1.26 24.25
C GLU A 163 -10.62 2.77 24.00
N ALA A 164 -9.59 3.58 24.08
CA ALA A 164 -9.68 5.01 23.78
C ALA A 164 -10.03 5.28 22.30
N MET A 165 -9.57 4.44 21.38
CA MET A 165 -9.96 4.53 19.97
C MET A 165 -11.40 4.11 19.71
N ARG A 166 -11.99 3.31 20.59
CA ARG A 166 -13.40 2.88 20.52
C ARG A 166 -14.37 3.89 21.14
N ALA A 167 -13.86 5.00 21.67
CA ALA A 167 -14.71 6.05 22.19
C ALA A 167 -15.68 6.56 21.11
N PRO A 168 -16.96 6.81 21.42
CA PRO A 168 -17.93 7.29 20.45
C PRO A 168 -17.45 8.55 19.72
N GLY A 169 -17.52 8.53 18.41
CA GLY A 169 -17.09 9.66 17.57
C GLY A 169 -15.59 9.74 17.29
N ALA A 170 -14.75 8.88 17.87
CA ALA A 170 -13.30 8.94 17.67
C ALA A 170 -12.90 8.66 16.21
N ALA A 171 -13.38 7.57 15.63
CA ALA A 171 -13.08 7.22 14.23
C ALA A 171 -13.69 8.22 13.24
N THR A 172 -14.92 8.66 13.49
CA THR A 172 -15.59 9.70 12.69
C THR A 172 -14.84 11.03 12.76
N GLY A 173 -14.34 11.41 13.94
CA GLY A 173 -13.54 12.63 14.11
C GLY A 173 -12.24 12.60 13.30
N VAL A 174 -11.52 11.50 13.30
CA VAL A 174 -10.31 11.30 12.49
C VAL A 174 -10.63 11.42 11.00
N LEU A 175 -11.68 10.75 10.53
CA LEU A 175 -12.09 10.79 9.12
C LEU A 175 -12.49 12.20 8.68
N ASN A 176 -13.26 12.91 9.50
CA ASN A 176 -13.67 14.29 9.23
C ASN A 176 -12.45 15.22 9.14
N ASN A 177 -11.51 15.10 10.07
CA ASN A 177 -10.26 15.87 10.02
C ASN A 177 -9.47 15.59 8.74
N LEU A 178 -9.39 14.34 8.32
CA LEU A 178 -8.73 13.95 7.07
C LEU A 178 -9.43 14.58 5.85
N ILE A 179 -10.76 14.53 5.81
CA ILE A 179 -11.55 15.09 4.71
C ILE A 179 -11.40 16.62 4.65
N ILE A 180 -11.50 17.31 5.79
CA ILE A 180 -11.42 18.77 5.86
C ILE A 180 -10.05 19.27 5.41
N ASN A 181 -8.98 18.58 5.82
CA ASN A 181 -7.60 18.95 5.46
C ASN A 181 -7.17 18.46 4.07
N THR A 182 -7.99 17.67 3.39
CA THR A 182 -7.71 17.24 2.02
C THR A 182 -7.96 18.39 1.03
N PRO A 183 -7.03 18.68 0.11
CA PRO A 183 -7.23 19.69 -0.92
C PRO A 183 -8.51 19.49 -1.73
N MET A 184 -9.20 20.58 -2.06
CA MET A 184 -10.49 20.53 -2.79
C MET A 184 -10.40 19.68 -4.07
N LYS A 185 -9.29 19.79 -4.81
CA LYS A 185 -9.07 19.03 -6.04
C LYS A 185 -9.16 17.52 -5.81
N LEU A 186 -8.61 17.01 -4.71
CA LEU A 186 -8.69 15.58 -4.36
C LEU A 186 -10.08 15.20 -3.85
N ARG A 187 -10.76 16.11 -3.14
CA ARG A 187 -12.12 15.87 -2.65
C ARG A 187 -13.16 15.69 -3.76
N THR A 188 -12.93 16.30 -4.92
CA THR A 188 -13.82 16.22 -6.08
C THR A 188 -13.53 15.07 -7.03
N MET A 189 -12.45 14.32 -6.82
CA MET A 189 -12.12 13.14 -7.65
C MET A 189 -13.10 12.00 -7.37
N ALA A 190 -13.64 11.41 -8.45
CA ALA A 190 -14.61 10.31 -8.34
C ALA A 190 -13.99 9.02 -7.77
N ASP A 191 -12.72 8.75 -8.11
CA ASP A 191 -12.03 7.50 -7.78
C ASP A 191 -11.22 7.56 -6.48
N ARG A 192 -11.55 8.50 -5.59
CA ARG A 192 -10.88 8.58 -4.28
C ARG A 192 -11.23 7.39 -3.41
N VAL A 193 -10.23 6.83 -2.74
CA VAL A 193 -10.39 5.75 -1.78
C VAL A 193 -9.64 6.08 -0.49
N PHE A 194 -10.17 5.61 0.63
CA PHE A 194 -9.47 5.63 1.91
C PHE A 194 -8.89 4.25 2.17
N ILE A 195 -7.59 4.20 2.42
CA ILE A 195 -6.93 2.96 2.84
C ILE A 195 -6.84 3.00 4.36
N VAL A 196 -7.54 2.10 5.01
CA VAL A 196 -7.65 2.02 6.47
C VAL A 196 -7.40 0.60 6.94
N THR A 197 -7.05 0.44 8.20
CA THR A 197 -6.98 -0.90 8.83
C THR A 197 -8.39 -1.42 9.10
N GLN A 198 -8.54 -2.74 9.16
CA GLN A 198 -9.82 -3.37 9.50
C GLN A 198 -10.34 -2.87 10.84
N ALA A 199 -9.48 -2.78 11.85
CA ALA A 199 -9.86 -2.27 13.17
C ALA A 199 -10.43 -0.84 13.11
N PHE A 200 -9.89 0.04 12.27
CA PHE A 200 -10.45 1.38 12.07
C PHE A 200 -11.80 1.34 11.36
N ALA A 201 -11.95 0.48 10.35
CA ALA A 201 -13.21 0.30 9.64
C ALA A 201 -14.34 -0.18 10.58
N ASP A 202 -14.03 -1.14 11.45
CA ASP A 202 -14.97 -1.65 12.45
C ASP A 202 -15.39 -0.56 13.45
N MET A 203 -14.44 0.26 13.93
CA MET A 203 -14.72 1.39 14.81
C MET A 203 -15.59 2.44 14.13
N LEU A 204 -15.31 2.74 12.87
CA LEU A 204 -16.10 3.69 12.08
C LEU A 204 -17.54 3.18 11.89
N ALA A 205 -17.72 1.89 11.63
CA ALA A 205 -19.05 1.27 11.54
C ALA A 205 -19.83 1.40 12.85
N LEU A 206 -19.18 1.18 14.00
CA LEU A 206 -19.79 1.36 15.32
C LEU A 206 -20.17 2.82 15.60
N ASP A 207 -19.30 3.78 15.24
CA ASP A 207 -19.60 5.21 15.38
C ASP A 207 -20.82 5.62 14.55
N ILE A 208 -20.92 5.14 13.31
CA ILE A 208 -22.06 5.42 12.42
C ILE A 208 -23.34 4.82 12.99
N GLN A 209 -23.29 3.59 13.48
CA GLN A 209 -24.45 2.94 14.13
C GLN A 209 -24.88 3.68 15.40
N GLY A 210 -23.94 4.14 16.20
CA GLY A 210 -24.19 4.93 17.40
C GLY A 210 -24.90 6.26 17.11
N ASN A 211 -24.47 6.93 16.04
CA ASN A 211 -25.07 8.21 15.62
C ASN A 211 -26.47 8.05 15.03
N ASN A 212 -26.76 6.93 14.35
CA ASN A 212 -28.09 6.67 13.79
C ASN A 212 -29.14 6.35 14.85
N LYS A 213 -28.75 5.78 15.99
CA LYS A 213 -29.68 5.52 17.11
C LYS A 213 -30.20 6.79 17.79
N GLY A 214 -29.53 7.93 17.59
CA GLY A 214 -29.96 9.23 18.10
C GLY A 214 -30.94 10.00 17.21
N SER A 215 -31.19 9.53 15.99
CA SER A 215 -32.09 10.19 15.04
C SER A 215 -33.51 9.57 14.97
N GLU A 216 -33.78 8.56 15.77
CA GLU A 216 -35.13 7.91 15.87
C GLU A 216 -35.97 8.36 17.07
N LEU A 217 -35.69 9.56 17.62
CA LEU A 217 -36.50 10.20 18.63
C LEU A 217 -37.19 11.46 18.10
#